data_fb2d2ad6f24ea984cfa8731893ccc398
#
_entry.id   fb2d2ad6f24ea984cfa8731893ccc398
#
_cell.length_a   1.000
_cell.length_b   1.000
_cell.length_c   1.000
_cell.angle_alpha   90.00
_cell.angle_beta   90.00
_cell.angle_gamma   90.00
#
_symmetry.space_group_name_H-M   'P 1'
#
loop_
_entity.id
_entity.type
_entity.pdbx_description
1 polymer ?
#
loop_
_entity_poly.entity_id
_entity_poly.type
_entity_poly.pdbx_seq_one_letter_code
_entity_poly.pdbx_strand_id
1 'polypeptide(L)'
;MELQLQDKTLGQWLEHWAETTPDKEYLVYSDRDLRFTWKEFNERVDRMAKGMLSIGIEHGTHVGIWATNVPDWLTFLYAAAKIGAVAVTVNTNYKQNELEFLVENADIHTMCITEGVFDGSYIDMMYTMLPELKESQRGYLKSKRFPRLKNVVYIGQEKYRGMYNTPELLLLGENIEDDKLEAAKKLVDCHDVVNMQYTSGTTGFPKGVMLTHHNIANNGLLTGEHMKFTADDKLCCCVPLFHCFGVVLASMNVLTHGCTQVMVEKFDPLVVLASIHKERCTALYGVPTMFIAELNHPMFPMFDLTSLRTGIMAGSLCPVELMRQVEEKMFMRVTSVYGLTETSPGMTHSRIDDPAEERYNTVGRDFEFTEVRVIDPETGEECPVGVQGEMCNRGYNNMKGYYNNPAATAEVIDKDGFLHSGDLGVKDENGFYRITGRIKDMIIRGGENVYPREIEEYLYHLEGVKDVQVAAVPSKKYGEEVGAFIILHEGVTMTDDVVKDFCRGKIARHKIPKYIFF
;
A
#
# COMPACT_ATOMS: atom_id res chain seq x y z
N MET A 1 -24.34 15.92 -2.55
CA MET A 1 -24.66 14.81 -3.46
C MET A 1 -24.73 13.55 -2.62
N GLU A 2 -25.67 12.65 -2.86
CA GLU A 2 -25.68 11.36 -2.14
C GLU A 2 -24.45 10.56 -2.57
N LEU A 3 -23.71 10.02 -1.60
CA LEU A 3 -22.51 9.25 -1.85
C LEU A 3 -22.86 7.96 -2.60
N GLN A 4 -22.15 7.65 -3.68
CA GLN A 4 -22.40 6.48 -4.53
C GLN A 4 -21.10 5.88 -5.04
N LEU A 5 -21.06 4.56 -5.16
CA LEU A 5 -19.99 3.89 -5.89
C LEU A 5 -20.02 4.29 -7.37
N GLN A 6 -18.84 4.40 -7.96
CA GLN A 6 -18.66 4.85 -9.34
C GLN A 6 -18.23 3.69 -10.23
N ASP A 7 -18.97 3.45 -11.30
CA ASP A 7 -18.66 2.45 -12.34
C ASP A 7 -17.79 3.07 -13.44
N LYS A 8 -16.61 3.56 -13.05
CA LYS A 8 -15.62 4.15 -13.96
C LYS A 8 -14.31 3.39 -13.92
N THR A 9 -13.70 3.21 -15.08
CA THR A 9 -12.31 2.74 -15.17
C THR A 9 -11.33 3.85 -14.77
N LEU A 10 -10.08 3.49 -14.43
CA LEU A 10 -9.04 4.47 -14.11
C LEU A 10 -8.76 5.39 -15.32
N GLY A 11 -8.85 4.84 -16.54
CA GLY A 11 -8.72 5.61 -17.78
C GLY A 11 -9.80 6.68 -17.91
N GLN A 12 -11.07 6.32 -17.65
CA GLN A 12 -12.21 7.25 -17.69
C GLN A 12 -12.12 8.35 -16.62
N TRP A 13 -11.60 8.04 -15.42
CA TRP A 13 -11.34 9.06 -14.41
C TRP A 13 -10.28 10.06 -14.87
N LEU A 14 -9.17 9.58 -15.45
CA LEU A 14 -8.10 10.44 -15.95
C LEU A 14 -8.58 11.33 -17.09
N GLU A 15 -9.33 10.79 -18.04
CA GLU A 15 -9.91 11.53 -19.17
C GLU A 15 -10.90 12.59 -18.69
N HIS A 16 -11.74 12.27 -17.70
CA HIS A 16 -12.67 13.24 -17.11
C HIS A 16 -11.97 14.49 -16.62
N TRP A 17 -10.85 14.37 -15.88
CA TRP A 17 -10.12 15.56 -15.40
C TRP A 17 -9.32 16.25 -16.49
N ALA A 18 -8.79 15.52 -17.46
CA ALA A 18 -8.13 16.10 -18.63
C ALA A 18 -9.09 16.94 -19.48
N GLU A 19 -10.38 16.61 -19.49
CA GLU A 19 -11.42 17.36 -20.18
C GLU A 19 -11.98 18.52 -19.35
N THR A 20 -12.22 18.31 -18.06
CA THR A 20 -12.92 19.29 -17.20
C THR A 20 -11.98 20.31 -16.56
N THR A 21 -10.76 19.91 -16.25
CA THR A 21 -9.73 20.78 -15.62
C THR A 21 -8.36 20.61 -16.28
N PRO A 22 -8.24 20.80 -17.61
CA PRO A 22 -7.05 20.42 -18.41
C PRO A 22 -5.75 21.07 -17.93
N ASP A 23 -5.79 22.32 -17.51
CA ASP A 23 -4.61 23.12 -17.17
C ASP A 23 -4.22 23.03 -15.69
N LYS A 24 -4.98 22.29 -14.88
CA LYS A 24 -4.67 22.09 -13.48
C LYS A 24 -3.53 21.09 -13.30
N GLU A 25 -2.61 21.39 -12.37
CA GLU A 25 -1.55 20.45 -12.00
C GLU A 25 -2.12 19.15 -11.44
N TYR A 26 -1.67 18.03 -11.99
CA TYR A 26 -1.96 16.68 -11.50
C TYR A 26 -0.78 16.08 -10.75
N LEU A 27 0.39 16.00 -11.38
CA LEU A 27 1.56 15.31 -10.86
C LEU A 27 2.76 16.26 -10.81
N VAL A 28 3.35 16.38 -9.62
CA VAL A 28 4.46 17.29 -9.34
C VAL A 28 5.59 16.54 -8.65
N TYR A 29 6.80 16.66 -9.19
CA TYR A 29 8.07 16.25 -8.55
C TYR A 29 8.83 17.53 -8.19
N SER A 30 8.68 17.95 -6.94
CA SER A 30 9.16 19.23 -6.43
C SER A 30 10.70 19.34 -6.42
N ASP A 31 11.39 18.22 -6.20
CA ASP A 31 12.85 18.10 -6.14
C ASP A 31 13.55 18.35 -7.48
N ARG A 32 12.86 18.15 -8.61
CA ARG A 32 13.40 18.30 -9.97
C ARG A 32 12.57 19.22 -10.87
N ASP A 33 11.62 19.92 -10.27
CA ASP A 33 10.70 20.86 -10.95
C ASP A 33 9.95 20.27 -12.16
N LEU A 34 9.64 18.97 -12.10
CA LEU A 34 8.87 18.28 -13.12
C LEU A 34 7.39 18.33 -12.76
N ARG A 35 6.57 18.84 -13.69
CA ARG A 35 5.14 19.05 -13.49
C ARG A 35 4.37 18.58 -14.70
N PHE A 36 3.20 18.02 -14.46
CA PHE A 36 2.22 17.67 -15.48
C PHE A 36 0.86 18.20 -15.07
N THR A 37 0.18 18.86 -16.00
CA THR A 37 -1.25 19.12 -15.89
C THR A 37 -2.04 17.83 -16.16
N TRP A 38 -3.33 17.82 -15.84
CA TRP A 38 -4.21 16.68 -16.15
C TRP A 38 -4.19 16.34 -17.65
N LYS A 39 -4.24 17.34 -18.50
CA LYS A 39 -4.19 17.18 -19.96
C LYS A 39 -2.85 16.60 -20.42
N GLU A 40 -1.74 17.22 -20.04
CA GLU A 40 -0.40 16.76 -20.43
C GLU A 40 -0.12 15.34 -19.98
N PHE A 41 -0.56 15.00 -18.76
CA PHE A 41 -0.39 13.66 -18.24
C PHE A 41 -1.27 12.64 -18.99
N ASN A 42 -2.52 12.97 -19.28
CA ASN A 42 -3.41 12.13 -20.06
C ASN A 42 -2.86 11.87 -21.48
N GLU A 43 -2.36 12.90 -22.17
CA GLU A 43 -1.71 12.78 -23.48
C GLU A 43 -0.46 11.88 -23.42
N ARG A 44 0.35 12.00 -22.34
CA ARG A 44 1.49 11.12 -22.11
C ARG A 44 1.07 9.66 -21.91
N VAL A 45 0.01 9.44 -21.15
CA VAL A 45 -0.57 8.10 -20.90
C VAL A 45 -1.11 7.49 -22.21
N ASP A 46 -1.81 8.25 -23.05
CA ASP A 46 -2.31 7.77 -24.33
C ASP A 46 -1.17 7.37 -25.29
N ARG A 47 -0.12 8.16 -25.38
CA ARG A 47 1.08 7.82 -26.15
C ARG A 47 1.75 6.55 -25.61
N MET A 48 1.85 6.39 -24.28
CA MET A 48 2.39 5.18 -23.68
C MET A 48 1.51 3.96 -23.92
N ALA A 49 0.19 4.10 -23.83
CA ALA A 49 -0.78 3.03 -24.14
C ALA A 49 -0.63 2.52 -25.58
N LYS A 50 -0.48 3.44 -26.53
CA LYS A 50 -0.16 3.10 -27.93
C LYS A 50 1.20 2.40 -28.03
N GLY A 51 2.21 2.86 -27.30
CA GLY A 51 3.53 2.21 -27.20
C GLY A 51 3.42 0.77 -26.70
N MET A 52 2.61 0.54 -25.67
CA MET A 52 2.33 -0.79 -25.14
C MET A 52 1.64 -1.70 -26.18
N LEU A 53 0.61 -1.19 -26.86
CA LEU A 53 -0.06 -1.91 -27.93
C LEU A 53 0.91 -2.31 -29.05
N SER A 54 1.91 -1.46 -29.36
CA SER A 54 2.90 -1.71 -30.42
C SER A 54 3.83 -2.89 -30.14
N ILE A 55 4.03 -3.22 -28.85
CA ILE A 55 4.87 -4.34 -28.40
C ILE A 55 4.06 -5.56 -27.94
N GLY A 56 2.76 -5.60 -28.30
CA GLY A 56 1.89 -6.76 -28.08
C GLY A 56 1.28 -6.84 -26.68
N ILE A 57 1.19 -5.73 -25.95
CA ILE A 57 0.42 -5.67 -24.71
C ILE A 57 -1.03 -5.36 -25.06
N GLU A 58 -1.93 -6.22 -24.65
CA GLU A 58 -3.36 -6.17 -24.96
C GLU A 58 -4.19 -6.39 -23.68
N HIS A 59 -5.51 -6.36 -23.81
CA HIS A 59 -6.43 -6.65 -22.71
C HIS A 59 -6.10 -7.99 -22.03
N GLY A 60 -6.02 -7.99 -20.71
CA GLY A 60 -5.64 -9.14 -19.87
C GLY A 60 -4.14 -9.46 -19.85
N THR A 61 -3.29 -8.70 -20.54
CA THR A 61 -1.83 -8.89 -20.48
C THR A 61 -1.26 -8.38 -19.18
N HIS A 62 -0.37 -9.13 -18.53
CA HIS A 62 0.26 -8.75 -17.28
C HIS A 62 1.57 -7.98 -17.50
N VAL A 63 1.65 -6.79 -16.92
CA VAL A 63 2.79 -5.88 -17.01
C VAL A 63 3.38 -5.65 -15.62
N GLY A 64 4.56 -6.18 -15.36
CA GLY A 64 5.29 -5.96 -14.11
C GLY A 64 5.87 -4.54 -14.06
N ILE A 65 5.67 -3.82 -12.95
CA ILE A 65 6.28 -2.51 -12.70
C ILE A 65 7.19 -2.63 -11.47
N TRP A 66 8.49 -2.63 -11.70
CA TRP A 66 9.51 -2.77 -10.66
C TRP A 66 10.38 -1.51 -10.60
N ALA A 67 9.87 -0.54 -9.88
CA ALA A 67 10.45 0.80 -9.80
C ALA A 67 10.07 1.48 -8.48
N THR A 68 10.88 2.45 -8.07
CA THR A 68 10.50 3.45 -7.07
C THR A 68 9.44 4.40 -7.65
N ASN A 69 8.99 5.39 -6.90
CA ASN A 69 7.96 6.34 -7.35
C ASN A 69 8.48 7.29 -8.44
N VAL A 70 9.11 6.76 -9.50
CA VAL A 70 9.62 7.55 -10.63
C VAL A 70 8.45 8.14 -11.44
N PRO A 71 8.67 9.25 -12.19
CA PRO A 71 7.59 9.94 -12.91
C PRO A 71 6.76 9.04 -13.82
N ASP A 72 7.38 8.10 -14.51
CA ASP A 72 6.70 7.19 -15.42
C ASP A 72 6.00 6.01 -14.75
N TRP A 73 6.13 5.82 -13.44
CA TRP A 73 5.44 4.73 -12.73
C TRP A 73 3.92 4.80 -12.95
N LEU A 74 3.33 5.97 -12.68
CA LEU A 74 1.90 6.20 -12.91
C LEU A 74 1.55 6.22 -14.40
N THR A 75 2.46 6.68 -15.27
CA THR A 75 2.26 6.62 -16.72
C THR A 75 2.06 5.17 -17.19
N PHE A 76 2.89 4.24 -16.72
CA PHE A 76 2.74 2.81 -17.06
C PHE A 76 1.48 2.20 -16.47
N LEU A 77 1.12 2.53 -15.22
CA LEU A 77 -0.11 2.05 -14.60
C LEU A 77 -1.36 2.47 -15.39
N TYR A 78 -1.49 3.77 -15.66
CA TYR A 78 -2.68 4.26 -16.36
C TYR A 78 -2.72 3.86 -17.84
N ALA A 79 -1.57 3.72 -18.48
CA ALA A 79 -1.49 3.22 -19.85
C ALA A 79 -1.96 1.76 -19.93
N ALA A 80 -1.50 0.91 -19.02
CA ALA A 80 -1.99 -0.46 -18.89
C ALA A 80 -3.50 -0.48 -18.60
N ALA A 81 -3.96 0.34 -17.66
CA ALA A 81 -5.38 0.46 -17.31
C ALA A 81 -6.27 0.86 -18.49
N LYS A 82 -5.83 1.78 -19.36
CA LYS A 82 -6.60 2.23 -20.53
C LYS A 82 -6.80 1.16 -21.58
N ILE A 83 -5.90 0.19 -21.69
CA ILE A 83 -5.97 -0.90 -22.69
C ILE A 83 -6.39 -2.23 -22.08
N GLY A 84 -6.82 -2.24 -20.80
CA GLY A 84 -7.27 -3.44 -20.09
C GLY A 84 -6.15 -4.40 -19.69
N ALA A 85 -4.89 -3.98 -19.74
CA ALA A 85 -3.78 -4.75 -19.22
C ALA A 85 -3.71 -4.64 -17.68
N VAL A 86 -3.13 -5.65 -17.03
CA VAL A 86 -3.03 -5.74 -15.58
C VAL A 86 -1.64 -5.27 -15.13
N ALA A 87 -1.59 -4.20 -14.35
CA ALA A 87 -0.35 -3.75 -13.72
C ALA A 87 -0.03 -4.64 -12.51
N VAL A 88 1.05 -5.40 -12.59
CA VAL A 88 1.58 -6.21 -11.49
C VAL A 88 2.65 -5.41 -10.77
N THR A 89 2.36 -4.97 -9.56
CA THR A 89 3.29 -4.15 -8.79
C THR A 89 4.33 -5.02 -8.10
N VAL A 90 5.61 -4.66 -8.26
CA VAL A 90 6.73 -5.44 -7.74
C VAL A 90 7.41 -4.70 -6.60
N ASN A 91 7.56 -5.36 -5.47
CA ASN A 91 8.25 -4.79 -4.32
C ASN A 91 9.71 -4.47 -4.66
N THR A 92 10.10 -3.23 -4.42
CA THR A 92 11.44 -2.71 -4.75
C THR A 92 12.58 -3.41 -3.98
N ASN A 93 12.26 -4.09 -2.88
CA ASN A 93 13.23 -4.85 -2.08
C ASN A 93 13.43 -6.30 -2.54
N TYR A 94 12.65 -6.78 -3.52
CA TYR A 94 12.79 -8.15 -4.01
C TYR A 94 14.19 -8.42 -4.53
N LYS A 95 14.68 -9.60 -4.20
CA LYS A 95 15.94 -10.16 -4.72
C LYS A 95 15.64 -11.21 -5.78
N GLN A 96 16.67 -11.81 -6.33
CA GLN A 96 16.61 -12.72 -7.47
C GLN A 96 15.52 -13.80 -7.36
N ASN A 97 15.48 -14.53 -6.25
CA ASN A 97 14.55 -15.66 -6.08
C ASN A 97 13.09 -15.21 -6.00
N GLU A 98 12.82 -14.10 -5.33
CA GLU A 98 11.47 -13.53 -5.20
C GLU A 98 10.99 -12.97 -6.54
N LEU A 99 11.89 -12.34 -7.30
CA LEU A 99 11.59 -11.83 -8.62
C LEU A 99 11.26 -12.97 -9.60
N GLU A 100 12.07 -14.03 -9.62
CA GLU A 100 11.86 -15.21 -10.46
C GLU A 100 10.51 -15.87 -10.18
N PHE A 101 10.18 -16.05 -8.90
CA PHE A 101 8.89 -16.56 -8.48
C PHE A 101 7.73 -15.67 -8.98
N LEU A 102 7.83 -14.36 -8.80
CA LEU A 102 6.78 -13.42 -9.22
C LEU A 102 6.60 -13.46 -10.74
N VAL A 103 7.69 -13.40 -11.51
CA VAL A 103 7.63 -13.40 -12.99
C VAL A 103 6.95 -14.65 -13.52
N GLU A 104 7.22 -15.81 -12.92
CA GLU A 104 6.61 -17.07 -13.29
C GLU A 104 5.15 -17.16 -12.83
N ASN A 105 4.89 -16.89 -11.55
CA ASN A 105 3.58 -17.05 -10.93
C ASN A 105 2.55 -16.05 -11.47
N ALA A 106 2.98 -14.81 -11.72
CA ALA A 106 2.12 -13.75 -12.27
C ALA A 106 2.00 -13.80 -13.80
N ASP A 107 2.56 -14.78 -14.49
CA ASP A 107 2.52 -14.86 -15.95
C ASP A 107 2.94 -13.55 -16.66
N ILE A 108 3.99 -12.90 -16.16
CA ILE A 108 4.44 -11.61 -16.68
C ILE A 108 4.81 -11.68 -18.17
N HIS A 109 4.17 -10.83 -18.96
CA HIS A 109 4.47 -10.65 -20.39
C HIS A 109 5.55 -9.59 -20.62
N THR A 110 5.47 -8.48 -19.91
CA THR A 110 6.42 -7.36 -20.02
C THR A 110 6.85 -6.92 -18.63
N MET A 111 8.15 -6.80 -18.39
CA MET A 111 8.71 -6.29 -17.15
C MET A 111 9.26 -4.87 -17.36
N CYS A 112 8.70 -3.89 -16.68
CA CYS A 112 9.15 -2.50 -16.68
C CYS A 112 10.00 -2.26 -15.43
N ILE A 113 11.27 -1.83 -15.60
CA ILE A 113 12.25 -1.72 -14.53
C ILE A 113 12.97 -0.38 -14.55
N THR A 114 13.43 0.06 -13.39
CA THR A 114 14.44 1.14 -13.25
C THR A 114 15.83 0.54 -13.03
N GLU A 115 16.82 1.39 -12.74
CA GLU A 115 18.20 0.96 -12.46
C GLU A 115 18.31 0.07 -11.21
N GLY A 116 17.55 0.40 -10.17
CA GLY A 116 17.54 -0.33 -8.91
C GLY A 116 17.44 0.56 -7.68
N VAL A 117 17.54 -0.06 -6.50
CA VAL A 117 17.55 0.62 -5.20
C VAL A 117 18.73 0.14 -4.35
N PHE A 118 19.27 1.02 -3.52
CA PHE A 118 20.41 0.74 -2.63
C PHE A 118 21.60 0.14 -3.39
N ASP A 119 22.00 -1.06 -3.02
CA ASP A 119 23.12 -1.82 -3.57
C ASP A 119 22.70 -2.89 -4.60
N GLY A 120 21.42 -2.88 -5.05
CA GLY A 120 20.85 -3.85 -5.98
C GLY A 120 20.54 -3.26 -7.35
N SER A 121 21.21 -3.76 -8.41
CA SER A 121 20.91 -3.44 -9.79
C SER A 121 19.81 -4.35 -10.33
N TYR A 122 18.62 -3.78 -10.68
CA TYR A 122 17.55 -4.53 -11.32
C TYR A 122 17.94 -5.01 -12.71
N ILE A 123 18.80 -4.23 -13.39
CA ILE A 123 19.32 -4.56 -14.72
C ILE A 123 20.18 -5.82 -14.64
N ASP A 124 21.09 -5.91 -13.65
CA ASP A 124 21.94 -7.08 -13.48
C ASP A 124 21.14 -8.31 -13.05
N MET A 125 20.14 -8.13 -12.21
CA MET A 125 19.22 -9.21 -11.84
C MET A 125 18.43 -9.70 -13.06
N MET A 126 17.91 -8.81 -13.92
CA MET A 126 17.26 -9.22 -15.16
C MET A 126 18.19 -9.97 -16.09
N TYR A 127 19.45 -9.51 -16.28
CA TYR A 127 20.41 -10.24 -17.10
C TYR A 127 20.86 -11.58 -16.50
N THR A 128 20.85 -11.70 -15.19
CA THR A 128 21.13 -12.96 -14.49
C THR A 128 19.98 -13.95 -14.68
N MET A 129 18.75 -13.47 -14.55
CA MET A 129 17.52 -14.26 -14.74
C MET A 129 17.33 -14.67 -16.21
N LEU A 130 17.72 -13.78 -17.14
CA LEU A 130 17.51 -13.90 -18.59
C LEU A 130 18.82 -13.69 -19.34
N PRO A 131 19.78 -14.64 -19.30
CA PRO A 131 21.05 -14.50 -20.02
C PRO A 131 20.86 -14.23 -21.52
N GLU A 132 19.83 -14.83 -22.11
CA GLU A 132 19.49 -14.66 -23.53
C GLU A 132 19.06 -13.24 -23.90
N LEU A 133 18.71 -12.40 -22.92
CA LEU A 133 18.33 -11.00 -23.14
C LEU A 133 19.50 -10.18 -23.74
N LYS A 134 20.73 -10.50 -23.34
CA LYS A 134 21.95 -9.85 -23.87
C LYS A 134 22.19 -10.12 -25.36
N GLU A 135 21.70 -11.22 -25.86
CA GLU A 135 21.85 -11.65 -27.26
C GLU A 135 20.61 -11.33 -28.10
N SER A 136 19.46 -11.15 -27.47
CA SER A 136 18.18 -10.88 -28.14
C SER A 136 18.11 -9.46 -28.70
N GLN A 137 17.43 -9.32 -29.83
CA GLN A 137 16.89 -8.04 -30.25
C GLN A 137 15.65 -7.72 -29.42
N ARG A 138 15.35 -6.43 -29.24
CA ARG A 138 14.14 -5.95 -28.56
C ARG A 138 12.89 -6.54 -29.20
N GLY A 139 11.95 -7.01 -28.38
CA GLY A 139 10.73 -7.67 -28.83
C GLY A 139 10.89 -9.12 -29.31
N TYR A 140 12.11 -9.67 -29.30
CA TYR A 140 12.41 -11.03 -29.75
C TYR A 140 12.97 -11.93 -28.64
N LEU A 141 12.73 -11.56 -27.38
CA LEU A 141 13.14 -12.39 -26.24
C LEU A 141 12.43 -13.75 -26.29
N LYS A 142 13.20 -14.83 -26.20
CA LYS A 142 12.73 -16.21 -26.12
C LYS A 142 13.41 -16.91 -24.95
N SER A 143 12.85 -16.77 -23.76
CA SER A 143 13.32 -17.52 -22.61
C SER A 143 12.64 -18.89 -22.54
N LYS A 144 13.45 -19.93 -22.31
CA LYS A 144 12.92 -21.29 -22.03
C LYS A 144 12.33 -21.38 -20.62
N ARG A 145 12.92 -20.66 -19.68
CA ARG A 145 12.50 -20.65 -18.28
C ARG A 145 11.25 -19.80 -18.06
N PHE A 146 11.17 -18.65 -18.74
CA PHE A 146 10.05 -17.72 -18.62
C PHE A 146 9.39 -17.51 -20.01
N PRO A 147 8.67 -18.50 -20.54
CA PRO A 147 8.18 -18.48 -21.92
C PRO A 147 7.12 -17.40 -22.18
N ARG A 148 6.46 -16.90 -21.13
CA ARG A 148 5.48 -15.81 -21.23
C ARG A 148 6.12 -14.44 -21.27
N LEU A 149 7.32 -14.25 -20.71
CA LEU A 149 8.03 -12.97 -20.71
C LEU A 149 8.59 -12.69 -22.12
N LYS A 150 8.08 -11.64 -22.76
CA LYS A 150 8.42 -11.24 -24.13
C LYS A 150 9.26 -9.98 -24.18
N ASN A 151 9.03 -9.07 -23.25
CA ASN A 151 9.67 -7.76 -23.26
C ASN A 151 10.23 -7.39 -21.89
N VAL A 152 11.34 -6.67 -21.91
CA VAL A 152 11.84 -5.90 -20.79
C VAL A 152 11.93 -4.44 -21.24
N VAL A 153 11.40 -3.54 -20.40
CA VAL A 153 11.38 -2.10 -20.65
C VAL A 153 12.13 -1.39 -19.54
N TYR A 154 13.12 -0.61 -19.89
CA TYR A 154 13.78 0.28 -18.94
C TYR A 154 12.97 1.59 -18.81
N ILE A 155 12.54 1.89 -17.60
CA ILE A 155 11.85 3.14 -17.27
C ILE A 155 12.89 4.25 -17.13
N GLY A 156 13.18 4.93 -18.22
CA GLY A 156 14.20 5.97 -18.32
C GLY A 156 14.68 6.13 -19.76
N GLN A 157 15.75 6.92 -19.94
CA GLN A 157 16.28 7.26 -21.27
C GLN A 157 17.44 6.36 -21.69
N GLU A 158 18.09 5.71 -20.72
CA GLU A 158 19.24 4.85 -20.97
C GLU A 158 18.89 3.64 -21.86
N LYS A 159 19.88 3.15 -22.59
CA LYS A 159 19.72 2.02 -23.52
C LYS A 159 20.46 0.80 -23.01
N TYR A 160 19.72 -0.26 -22.77
CA TYR A 160 20.26 -1.56 -22.39
C TYR A 160 20.00 -2.60 -23.48
N ARG A 161 20.96 -3.51 -23.65
CA ARG A 161 20.86 -4.56 -24.67
C ARG A 161 19.63 -5.44 -24.44
N GLY A 162 18.85 -5.66 -25.52
CA GLY A 162 17.62 -6.47 -25.48
C GLY A 162 16.40 -5.80 -24.84
N MET A 163 16.56 -4.61 -24.22
CA MET A 163 15.49 -3.89 -23.55
C MET A 163 14.99 -2.71 -24.39
N TYR A 164 13.70 -2.45 -24.37
CA TYR A 164 13.14 -1.15 -24.77
C TYR A 164 13.43 -0.11 -23.68
N ASN A 165 13.30 1.16 -24.01
CA ASN A 165 13.24 2.23 -23.02
C ASN A 165 11.98 3.11 -23.20
N THR A 166 11.69 3.98 -22.24
CA THR A 166 10.50 4.86 -22.28
C THR A 166 10.40 5.66 -23.59
N PRO A 167 11.43 6.40 -24.06
CA PRO A 167 11.35 7.14 -25.32
C PRO A 167 11.05 6.27 -26.55
N GLU A 168 11.59 5.07 -26.59
CA GLU A 168 11.34 4.14 -27.70
C GLU A 168 9.89 3.67 -27.73
N LEU A 169 9.28 3.37 -26.58
CA LEU A 169 7.86 3.03 -26.52
C LEU A 169 6.97 4.20 -26.98
N LEU A 170 7.28 5.41 -26.53
CA LEU A 170 6.53 6.60 -26.95
C LEU A 170 6.63 6.81 -28.47
N LEU A 171 7.83 6.60 -29.04
CA LEU A 171 8.04 6.69 -30.49
C LEU A 171 7.32 5.59 -31.27
N LEU A 172 7.36 4.35 -30.78
CA LEU A 172 6.64 3.23 -31.40
C LEU A 172 5.13 3.46 -31.38
N GLY A 173 4.62 4.10 -30.33
CA GLY A 173 3.22 4.48 -30.20
C GLY A 173 2.73 5.42 -31.29
N GLU A 174 3.61 6.24 -31.88
CA GLU A 174 3.24 7.16 -32.97
C GLU A 174 2.79 6.42 -34.25
N ASN A 175 3.14 5.13 -34.41
CA ASN A 175 2.69 4.28 -35.50
C ASN A 175 1.34 3.59 -35.24
N ILE A 176 0.73 3.81 -34.06
CA ILE A 176 -0.57 3.24 -33.71
C ILE A 176 -1.64 4.31 -33.89
N GLU A 177 -2.60 4.01 -34.75
CA GLU A 177 -3.73 4.91 -35.04
C GLU A 177 -4.59 5.13 -33.78
N ASP A 178 -5.21 6.31 -33.67
CA ASP A 178 -6.10 6.65 -32.57
C ASP A 178 -7.27 5.68 -32.43
N ASP A 179 -7.85 5.26 -33.56
CA ASP A 179 -8.96 4.31 -33.60
C ASP A 179 -8.60 2.96 -32.93
N LYS A 180 -7.35 2.53 -33.01
CA LYS A 180 -6.89 1.30 -32.34
C LYS A 180 -6.85 1.47 -30.82
N LEU A 181 -6.39 2.61 -30.34
CA LEU A 181 -6.42 2.94 -28.90
C LEU A 181 -7.86 3.04 -28.40
N GLU A 182 -8.72 3.76 -29.15
CA GLU A 182 -10.14 3.91 -28.79
C GLU A 182 -10.89 2.55 -28.80
N ALA A 183 -10.55 1.67 -29.70
CA ALA A 183 -11.10 0.32 -29.72
C ALA A 183 -10.65 -0.49 -28.48
N ALA A 184 -9.39 -0.38 -28.07
CA ALA A 184 -8.89 -1.04 -26.86
C ALA A 184 -9.57 -0.48 -25.59
N LYS A 185 -9.70 0.85 -25.46
CA LYS A 185 -10.38 1.48 -24.32
C LYS A 185 -11.83 1.01 -24.14
N LYS A 186 -12.56 0.80 -25.26
CA LYS A 186 -13.97 0.35 -25.25
C LYS A 186 -14.16 -1.08 -24.74
N LEU A 187 -13.10 -1.90 -24.74
CA LEU A 187 -13.15 -3.27 -24.22
C LEU A 187 -13.00 -3.35 -22.71
N VAL A 188 -12.54 -2.27 -22.06
CA VAL A 188 -12.24 -2.26 -20.64
C VAL A 188 -13.51 -2.04 -19.82
N ASP A 189 -13.79 -2.97 -18.91
CA ASP A 189 -14.86 -2.87 -17.93
C ASP A 189 -14.32 -2.44 -16.55
N CYS A 190 -15.11 -1.73 -15.75
CA CYS A 190 -14.69 -1.31 -14.42
C CYS A 190 -14.48 -2.49 -13.44
N HIS A 191 -15.03 -3.66 -13.74
CA HIS A 191 -14.81 -4.90 -12.97
C HIS A 191 -13.69 -5.78 -13.53
N ASP A 192 -12.96 -5.33 -14.57
CA ASP A 192 -11.73 -5.97 -14.97
C ASP A 192 -10.64 -5.79 -13.92
N VAL A 193 -9.77 -6.80 -13.79
CA VAL A 193 -8.58 -6.70 -12.94
C VAL A 193 -7.63 -5.69 -13.57
N VAL A 194 -7.28 -4.64 -12.85
CA VAL A 194 -6.36 -3.60 -13.29
C VAL A 194 -5.04 -3.64 -12.57
N ASN A 195 -5.05 -4.16 -11.35
CA ASN A 195 -3.85 -4.22 -10.51
C ASN A 195 -3.74 -5.58 -9.82
N MET A 196 -2.54 -6.11 -9.77
CA MET A 196 -2.20 -7.30 -9.00
C MET A 196 -1.05 -6.99 -8.07
N GLN A 197 -1.25 -7.23 -6.77
CA GLN A 197 -0.25 -6.99 -5.74
C GLN A 197 0.11 -8.31 -5.04
N TYR A 198 1.41 -8.54 -4.84
CA TYR A 198 1.88 -9.73 -4.18
C TYR A 198 2.07 -9.48 -2.68
N THR A 199 1.32 -10.23 -1.87
CA THR A 199 1.42 -10.19 -0.41
C THR A 199 2.20 -11.38 0.11
N SER A 200 3.02 -11.16 1.15
CA SER A 200 3.68 -12.25 1.86
C SER A 200 2.63 -13.08 2.60
N GLY A 201 2.28 -14.22 2.00
CA GLY A 201 1.37 -15.17 2.63
C GLY A 201 2.01 -15.85 3.84
N THR A 202 1.18 -16.25 4.78
CA THR A 202 1.59 -17.03 5.97
C THR A 202 2.05 -18.46 5.63
N THR A 203 1.88 -18.90 4.38
CA THR A 203 2.23 -20.23 3.87
C THR A 203 3.57 -20.28 3.11
N GLY A 204 4.38 -19.22 3.16
CA GLY A 204 5.75 -19.18 2.64
C GLY A 204 5.92 -18.54 1.27
N PHE A 205 4.97 -18.62 0.34
CA PHE A 205 5.06 -17.98 -0.98
C PHE A 205 4.07 -16.83 -1.11
N PRO A 206 4.47 -15.68 -1.71
CA PRO A 206 3.58 -14.56 -1.95
C PRO A 206 2.40 -14.94 -2.84
N LYS A 207 1.22 -14.37 -2.58
CA LYS A 207 0.00 -14.57 -3.35
C LYS A 207 -0.35 -13.31 -4.13
N GLY A 208 -0.73 -13.45 -5.39
CA GLY A 208 -1.14 -12.33 -6.25
C GLY A 208 -2.60 -11.95 -6.00
N VAL A 209 -2.82 -10.85 -5.31
CA VAL A 209 -4.16 -10.29 -5.01
C VAL A 209 -4.67 -9.55 -6.23
N MET A 210 -5.80 -9.97 -6.80
CA MET A 210 -6.41 -9.36 -7.98
C MET A 210 -7.40 -8.26 -7.58
N LEU A 211 -7.12 -7.02 -7.98
CA LEU A 211 -7.93 -5.83 -7.71
C LEU A 211 -8.48 -5.24 -9.01
N THR A 212 -9.77 -4.91 -9.03
CA THR A 212 -10.45 -4.31 -10.18
C THR A 212 -10.36 -2.79 -10.16
N HIS A 213 -10.64 -2.13 -11.28
CA HIS A 213 -10.80 -0.67 -11.31
C HIS A 213 -11.83 -0.21 -10.29
N HIS A 214 -12.97 -0.91 -10.21
CA HIS A 214 -14.07 -0.61 -9.29
C HIS A 214 -13.64 -0.70 -7.82
N ASN A 215 -12.86 -1.74 -7.46
CA ASN A 215 -12.35 -1.89 -6.10
C ASN A 215 -11.49 -0.68 -5.70
N ILE A 216 -10.40 -0.43 -6.47
CA ILE A 216 -9.38 0.53 -6.04
C ILE A 216 -9.82 1.98 -6.23
N ALA A 217 -10.57 2.31 -7.28
CA ALA A 217 -11.05 3.67 -7.49
C ALA A 217 -12.05 4.08 -6.40
N ASN A 218 -13.02 3.21 -6.08
CA ASN A 218 -14.00 3.52 -5.02
C ASN A 218 -13.38 3.54 -3.62
N ASN A 219 -12.37 2.70 -3.34
CA ASN A 219 -11.66 2.77 -2.06
C ASN A 219 -10.89 4.09 -1.91
N GLY A 220 -10.25 4.58 -2.98
CA GLY A 220 -9.65 5.90 -3.03
C GLY A 220 -10.68 7.03 -2.89
N LEU A 221 -11.83 6.93 -3.57
CA LEU A 221 -12.93 7.89 -3.49
C LEU A 221 -13.42 8.03 -2.05
N LEU A 222 -13.81 6.93 -1.41
CA LEU A 222 -14.35 6.97 -0.06
C LEU A 222 -13.29 7.40 0.97
N THR A 223 -12.02 7.05 0.77
CA THR A 223 -10.92 7.55 1.59
C THR A 223 -10.85 9.08 1.56
N GLY A 224 -10.93 9.67 0.38
CA GLY A 224 -10.91 11.13 0.24
C GLY A 224 -12.16 11.81 0.81
N GLU A 225 -13.34 11.24 0.63
CA GLU A 225 -14.59 11.72 1.24
C GLU A 225 -14.50 11.75 2.78
N HIS A 226 -13.96 10.69 3.41
CA HIS A 226 -13.75 10.65 4.86
C HIS A 226 -12.82 11.76 5.37
N MET A 227 -11.89 12.19 4.51
CA MET A 227 -10.91 13.24 4.82
C MET A 227 -11.33 14.61 4.24
N LYS A 228 -12.51 14.69 3.59
CA LYS A 228 -13.03 15.89 2.92
C LYS A 228 -12.06 16.48 1.90
N PHE A 229 -11.52 15.62 1.05
CA PHE A 229 -10.71 16.08 -0.08
C PHE A 229 -11.55 16.85 -1.09
N THR A 230 -10.93 17.84 -1.65
CA THR A 230 -11.48 18.66 -2.74
C THR A 230 -10.46 18.75 -3.86
N ALA A 231 -10.87 19.24 -5.00
CA ALA A 231 -9.95 19.47 -6.11
C ALA A 231 -8.78 20.42 -5.74
N ASP A 232 -8.93 21.29 -4.74
CA ASP A 232 -7.88 22.24 -4.34
C ASP A 232 -6.78 21.62 -3.45
N ASP A 233 -6.97 20.35 -3.02
CA ASP A 233 -5.98 19.70 -2.18
C ASP A 233 -4.72 19.28 -2.95
N LYS A 234 -3.61 19.28 -2.23
CA LYS A 234 -2.30 18.79 -2.70
C LYS A 234 -1.80 17.72 -1.73
N LEU A 235 -1.74 16.48 -2.20
CA LEU A 235 -1.28 15.35 -1.40
C LEU A 235 0.22 15.10 -1.62
N CYS A 236 1.03 15.25 -0.57
CA CYS A 236 2.41 14.76 -0.56
C CYS A 236 2.42 13.24 -0.41
N CYS A 237 2.89 12.53 -1.44
CA CYS A 237 2.96 11.08 -1.47
C CYS A 237 4.41 10.61 -1.42
N CYS A 238 4.84 10.14 -0.26
CA CYS A 238 6.16 9.55 -0.02
C CYS A 238 6.11 8.03 0.21
N VAL A 239 4.89 7.46 0.30
CA VAL A 239 4.68 6.01 0.44
C VAL A 239 4.85 5.30 -0.90
N PRO A 240 5.38 4.04 -0.91
CA PRO A 240 5.68 3.34 -2.15
C PRO A 240 4.43 3.05 -3.00
N LEU A 241 4.52 3.34 -4.30
CA LEU A 241 3.44 3.06 -5.26
C LEU A 241 3.25 1.57 -5.55
N PHE A 242 4.23 0.72 -5.30
CA PHE A 242 4.05 -0.73 -5.45
C PHE A 242 3.13 -1.33 -4.39
N HIS A 243 2.86 -0.62 -3.32
CA HIS A 243 1.97 -1.01 -2.22
C HIS A 243 0.62 -0.28 -2.31
N CYS A 244 -0.46 -0.93 -1.88
CA CYS A 244 -1.81 -0.36 -1.90
C CYS A 244 -1.93 0.97 -1.13
N PHE A 245 -1.10 1.24 -0.14
CA PHE A 245 -1.06 2.54 0.53
C PHE A 245 -0.73 3.68 -0.45
N GLY A 246 0.27 3.47 -1.31
CA GLY A 246 0.66 4.47 -2.34
C GLY A 246 -0.28 4.48 -3.53
N VAL A 247 -0.51 3.32 -4.16
CA VAL A 247 -1.29 3.28 -5.40
C VAL A 247 -2.78 3.50 -5.18
N VAL A 248 -3.36 2.98 -4.09
CA VAL A 248 -4.79 3.11 -3.85
C VAL A 248 -5.11 4.28 -2.93
N LEU A 249 -4.69 4.25 -1.65
CA LEU A 249 -5.09 5.30 -0.71
C LEU A 249 -4.60 6.69 -1.14
N ALA A 250 -3.39 6.79 -1.72
CA ALA A 250 -2.90 8.08 -2.20
C ALA A 250 -3.31 8.37 -3.64
N SER A 251 -2.89 7.56 -4.63
CA SER A 251 -3.07 7.93 -6.04
C SER A 251 -4.51 7.84 -6.52
N MET A 252 -5.31 6.87 -6.04
CA MET A 252 -6.73 6.81 -6.42
C MET A 252 -7.56 7.88 -5.71
N ASN A 253 -7.21 8.27 -4.47
CA ASN A 253 -7.82 9.44 -3.84
C ASN A 253 -7.60 10.70 -4.68
N VAL A 254 -6.35 10.96 -5.09
CA VAL A 254 -6.03 12.11 -5.96
C VAL A 254 -6.79 12.02 -7.29
N LEU A 255 -6.81 10.86 -7.93
CA LEU A 255 -7.52 10.62 -9.18
C LEU A 255 -9.02 10.92 -9.07
N THR A 256 -9.68 10.42 -8.02
CA THR A 256 -11.14 10.55 -7.89
C THR A 256 -11.61 11.94 -7.49
N HIS A 257 -10.75 12.74 -6.84
CA HIS A 257 -11.07 14.11 -6.39
C HIS A 257 -10.48 15.21 -7.29
N GLY A 258 -9.70 14.85 -8.32
CA GLY A 258 -9.08 15.83 -9.21
C GLY A 258 -8.04 16.71 -8.51
N CYS A 259 -7.37 16.17 -7.49
CA CYS A 259 -6.35 16.85 -6.70
C CYS A 259 -4.99 16.90 -7.41
N THR A 260 -4.02 17.54 -6.77
CA THR A 260 -2.61 17.48 -7.17
C THR A 260 -1.87 16.46 -6.32
N GLN A 261 -1.10 15.57 -6.95
CA GLN A 261 -0.19 14.64 -6.29
C GLN A 261 1.23 15.19 -6.33
N VAL A 262 1.79 15.53 -5.18
CA VAL A 262 3.19 15.92 -5.03
C VAL A 262 3.97 14.68 -4.63
N MET A 263 4.77 14.16 -5.55
CA MET A 263 5.43 12.87 -5.41
C MET A 263 6.85 13.01 -4.88
N VAL A 264 7.20 12.15 -3.94
CA VAL A 264 8.56 11.91 -3.48
C VAL A 264 9.00 10.53 -3.98
N GLU A 265 10.06 10.48 -4.78
CA GLU A 265 10.50 9.24 -5.44
C GLU A 265 10.93 8.16 -4.46
N LYS A 266 11.71 8.53 -3.47
CA LYS A 266 12.15 7.68 -2.35
C LYS A 266 11.98 8.46 -1.07
N PHE A 267 11.47 7.82 -0.04
CA PHE A 267 11.32 8.49 1.24
C PHE A 267 12.66 9.05 1.73
N ASP A 268 12.67 10.34 1.93
CA ASP A 268 13.70 11.11 2.60
C ASP A 268 12.99 12.22 3.38
N PRO A 269 13.15 12.30 4.72
CA PRO A 269 12.40 13.24 5.54
C PRO A 269 12.66 14.70 5.15
N LEU A 270 13.87 15.05 4.70
CA LEU A 270 14.19 16.39 4.24
C LEU A 270 13.43 16.74 2.94
N VAL A 271 13.41 15.81 1.99
CA VAL A 271 12.71 16.00 0.71
C VAL A 271 11.21 16.12 0.94
N VAL A 272 10.62 15.32 1.85
CA VAL A 272 9.20 15.41 2.23
C VAL A 272 8.88 16.79 2.82
N LEU A 273 9.62 17.23 3.84
CA LEU A 273 9.42 18.52 4.48
C LEU A 273 9.59 19.69 3.50
N ALA A 274 10.61 19.64 2.65
CA ALA A 274 10.84 20.65 1.61
C ALA A 274 9.73 20.68 0.57
N SER A 275 9.21 19.52 0.15
CA SER A 275 8.10 19.42 -0.80
C SER A 275 6.81 19.99 -0.22
N ILE A 276 6.48 19.68 1.03
CA ILE A 276 5.32 20.24 1.71
C ILE A 276 5.41 21.77 1.79
N HIS A 277 6.56 22.29 2.21
CA HIS A 277 6.82 23.72 2.32
C HIS A 277 6.71 24.43 0.97
N LYS A 278 7.42 23.93 -0.06
CA LYS A 278 7.49 24.54 -1.40
C LYS A 278 6.15 24.51 -2.12
N GLU A 279 5.49 23.36 -2.13
CA GLU A 279 4.24 23.13 -2.89
C GLU A 279 2.98 23.48 -2.09
N ARG A 280 3.13 23.84 -0.80
CA ARG A 280 2.00 24.11 0.09
C ARG A 280 1.04 22.91 0.16
N CYS A 281 1.58 21.70 0.36
CA CYS A 281 0.76 20.49 0.45
C CYS A 281 -0.24 20.58 1.59
N THR A 282 -1.45 20.09 1.36
CA THR A 282 -2.56 20.11 2.32
C THR A 282 -2.73 18.77 3.04
N ALA A 283 -2.11 17.71 2.51
CA ALA A 283 -2.17 16.37 3.09
C ALA A 283 -0.82 15.64 2.97
N LEU A 284 -0.55 14.74 3.93
CA LEU A 284 0.61 13.86 3.96
C LEU A 284 0.20 12.47 4.39
N TYR A 285 0.66 11.43 3.69
CA TYR A 285 0.47 10.03 4.06
C TYR A 285 1.81 9.38 4.41
N GLY A 286 1.83 8.62 5.51
CA GLY A 286 3.04 7.93 5.93
C GLY A 286 2.78 6.80 6.92
N VAL A 287 3.80 5.98 7.12
CA VAL A 287 3.84 5.01 8.23
C VAL A 287 4.46 5.69 9.47
N PRO A 288 4.23 5.19 10.69
CA PRO A 288 4.74 5.84 11.92
C PRO A 288 6.23 6.20 11.88
N THR A 289 7.08 5.31 11.35
CA THR A 289 8.53 5.55 11.26
C THR A 289 8.90 6.73 10.36
N MET A 290 8.10 7.03 9.33
CA MET A 290 8.31 8.20 8.47
C MET A 290 8.04 9.48 9.25
N PHE A 291 6.91 9.58 9.96
CA PHE A 291 6.59 10.73 10.80
C PHE A 291 7.63 10.95 11.91
N ILE A 292 8.12 9.86 12.54
CA ILE A 292 9.21 9.94 13.52
C ILE A 292 10.47 10.55 12.90
N ALA A 293 10.84 10.12 11.70
CA ALA A 293 12.01 10.64 11.00
C ALA A 293 11.85 12.13 10.61
N GLU A 294 10.67 12.54 10.17
CA GLU A 294 10.34 13.93 9.84
C GLU A 294 10.39 14.83 11.07
N LEU A 295 9.69 14.46 12.16
CA LEU A 295 9.63 15.23 13.39
C LEU A 295 11.00 15.39 14.07
N ASN A 296 11.88 14.38 13.96
CA ASN A 296 13.21 14.41 14.55
C ASN A 296 14.29 14.95 13.59
N HIS A 297 13.92 15.37 12.36
CA HIS A 297 14.89 15.90 11.43
C HIS A 297 15.45 17.25 11.92
N PRO A 298 16.79 17.47 11.96
CA PRO A 298 17.37 18.70 12.50
C PRO A 298 16.88 19.99 11.84
N MET A 299 16.49 19.92 10.56
CA MET A 299 15.96 21.05 9.81
C MET A 299 14.43 21.20 9.90
N PHE A 300 13.74 20.36 10.65
CA PHE A 300 12.28 20.43 10.80
C PHE A 300 11.76 21.85 11.10
N PRO A 301 12.36 22.63 12.05
CA PRO A 301 11.87 23.98 12.37
C PRO A 301 12.02 25.00 11.23
N MET A 302 12.74 24.68 10.17
CA MET A 302 12.96 25.58 9.04
C MET A 302 11.82 25.55 8.01
N PHE A 303 10.91 24.58 8.10
CA PHE A 303 9.84 24.39 7.13
C PHE A 303 8.50 24.90 7.65
N ASP A 304 7.78 25.63 6.81
CA ASP A 304 6.40 26.01 7.07
C ASP A 304 5.47 24.89 6.63
N LEU A 305 4.87 24.20 7.60
CA LEU A 305 3.95 23.08 7.40
C LEU A 305 2.49 23.48 7.64
N THR A 306 2.20 24.76 7.84
CA THR A 306 0.85 25.27 8.20
C THR A 306 -0.19 25.09 7.10
N SER A 307 0.20 24.68 5.90
CA SER A 307 -0.72 24.30 4.83
C SER A 307 -1.35 22.94 5.03
N LEU A 308 -0.70 22.04 5.80
CA LEU A 308 -1.25 20.72 6.10
C LEU A 308 -2.55 20.85 6.90
N ARG A 309 -3.55 20.06 6.56
CA ARG A 309 -4.83 19.99 7.27
C ARG A 309 -5.24 18.56 7.64
N THR A 310 -4.77 17.56 6.88
CA THR A 310 -5.13 16.17 7.08
C THR A 310 -4.03 15.22 6.61
N GLY A 311 -4.13 13.95 6.98
CA GLY A 311 -3.22 12.92 6.53
C GLY A 311 -3.58 11.55 7.10
N ILE A 312 -2.92 10.51 6.57
CA ILE A 312 -3.10 9.13 7.04
C ILE A 312 -1.80 8.65 7.67
N MET A 313 -1.93 8.12 8.87
CA MET A 313 -0.91 7.28 9.50
C MET A 313 -1.45 5.85 9.55
N ALA A 314 -0.80 4.92 8.84
CA ALA A 314 -1.27 3.53 8.73
C ALA A 314 -0.12 2.56 8.40
N GLY A 315 -0.45 1.28 8.17
CA GLY A 315 0.52 0.25 7.78
C GLY A 315 1.17 -0.49 8.95
N SER A 316 1.03 0.02 10.16
CA SER A 316 1.42 -0.63 11.41
C SER A 316 0.61 -0.02 12.56
N LEU A 317 0.91 -0.43 13.80
CA LEU A 317 0.36 0.24 14.98
C LEU A 317 0.75 1.72 14.98
N CYS A 318 -0.23 2.60 15.11
CA CYS A 318 -0.05 4.05 15.17
C CYS A 318 -0.02 4.49 16.64
N PRO A 319 1.16 4.82 17.21
CA PRO A 319 1.23 5.24 18.61
C PRO A 319 0.46 6.54 18.85
N VAL A 320 -0.40 6.55 19.86
CA VAL A 320 -1.26 7.70 20.22
C VAL A 320 -0.44 8.98 20.40
N GLU A 321 0.67 8.88 21.12
CA GLU A 321 1.54 10.02 21.38
C GLU A 321 2.18 10.58 20.09
N LEU A 322 2.54 9.72 19.14
CA LEU A 322 3.05 10.16 17.85
C LEU A 322 1.98 10.90 17.05
N MET A 323 0.73 10.39 17.03
CA MET A 323 -0.38 11.06 16.34
C MET A 323 -0.64 12.44 16.94
N ARG A 324 -0.60 12.59 18.27
CA ARG A 324 -0.71 13.90 18.95
C ARG A 324 0.41 14.85 18.54
N GLN A 325 1.66 14.38 18.54
CA GLN A 325 2.81 15.21 18.12
C GLN A 325 2.73 15.65 16.66
N VAL A 326 2.23 14.80 15.77
CA VAL A 326 2.00 15.16 14.37
C VAL A 326 0.93 16.25 14.27
N GLU A 327 -0.19 16.13 14.98
CA GLU A 327 -1.23 17.16 14.99
C GLU A 327 -0.73 18.50 15.53
N GLU A 328 0.02 18.48 16.64
CA GLU A 328 0.54 19.69 17.29
C GLU A 328 1.62 20.38 16.47
N LYS A 329 2.58 19.60 15.90
CA LYS A 329 3.79 20.16 15.28
C LYS A 329 3.69 20.30 13.77
N MET A 330 2.86 19.46 13.11
CA MET A 330 2.67 19.49 11.66
C MET A 330 1.31 20.09 11.24
N PHE A 331 0.48 20.48 12.19
CA PHE A 331 -0.81 21.18 11.98
C PHE A 331 -1.86 20.38 11.20
N MET A 332 -1.74 19.07 11.14
CA MET A 332 -2.68 18.24 10.40
C MET A 332 -3.46 17.28 11.29
N ARG A 333 -4.77 17.12 11.04
CA ARG A 333 -5.57 16.09 11.68
C ARG A 333 -5.23 14.74 11.06
N VAL A 334 -4.68 13.85 11.88
CA VAL A 334 -4.29 12.50 11.44
C VAL A 334 -5.47 11.57 11.51
N THR A 335 -5.67 10.80 10.44
CA THR A 335 -6.63 9.69 10.39
C THR A 335 -5.88 8.37 10.29
N SER A 336 -6.55 7.27 10.67
CA SER A 336 -6.01 5.92 10.58
C SER A 336 -6.90 5.04 9.70
N VAL A 337 -6.29 4.28 8.80
CA VAL A 337 -6.96 3.29 7.93
C VAL A 337 -6.46 1.91 8.32
N TYR A 338 -7.38 0.99 8.54
CA TYR A 338 -7.07 -0.42 8.69
C TYR A 338 -7.65 -1.23 7.53
N GLY A 339 -6.91 -2.24 7.13
CA GLY A 339 -7.29 -3.21 6.13
C GLY A 339 -6.09 -3.96 5.56
N LEU A 340 -6.33 -4.67 4.48
CA LEU A 340 -5.42 -5.60 3.82
C LEU A 340 -5.37 -5.29 2.33
N THR A 341 -4.34 -5.74 1.62
CA THR A 341 -4.33 -5.66 0.15
C THR A 341 -5.60 -6.33 -0.43
N GLU A 342 -6.04 -7.42 0.17
CA GLU A 342 -7.23 -8.17 -0.17
C GLU A 342 -8.55 -7.39 0.00
N THR A 343 -8.52 -6.25 0.70
CA THR A 343 -9.68 -5.33 0.89
C THR A 343 -9.50 -3.97 0.22
N SER A 344 -8.55 -3.80 -0.69
CA SER A 344 -8.34 -2.68 -1.65
C SER A 344 -7.93 -1.29 -1.12
N PRO A 345 -7.18 -1.04 -0.04
CA PRO A 345 -6.96 -1.87 1.12
C PRO A 345 -7.92 -1.57 2.28
N GLY A 346 -8.66 -0.46 2.27
CA GLY A 346 -9.41 0.03 3.42
C GLY A 346 -10.64 -0.80 3.75
N MET A 347 -10.70 -1.33 4.98
CA MET A 347 -11.88 -1.92 5.62
C MET A 347 -12.55 -0.91 6.54
N THR A 348 -11.75 -0.28 7.41
CA THR A 348 -12.21 0.75 8.35
C THR A 348 -11.33 1.99 8.26
N HIS A 349 -11.90 3.15 8.54
CA HIS A 349 -11.22 4.43 8.50
C HIS A 349 -11.79 5.38 9.56
N SER A 350 -10.94 6.07 10.32
CA SER A 350 -11.36 7.19 11.13
C SER A 350 -11.60 8.42 10.24
N ARG A 351 -12.69 9.15 10.48
CA ARG A 351 -13.02 10.34 9.69
C ARG A 351 -12.34 11.57 10.29
N ILE A 352 -12.05 12.55 9.45
CA ILE A 352 -11.41 13.80 9.90
C ILE A 352 -12.21 14.55 10.98
N ASP A 353 -13.54 14.36 11.00
CA ASP A 353 -14.43 14.99 11.98
C ASP A 353 -14.64 14.15 13.24
N ASP A 354 -14.14 12.92 13.30
CA ASP A 354 -14.23 12.11 14.49
C ASP A 354 -13.46 12.80 15.65
N PRO A 355 -13.91 12.63 16.89
CA PRO A 355 -13.17 13.13 18.06
C PRO A 355 -11.71 12.66 18.05
N ALA A 356 -10.79 13.51 18.50
CA ALA A 356 -9.37 13.20 18.49
C ALA A 356 -9.05 11.87 19.21
N GLU A 357 -9.68 11.62 20.37
CA GLU A 357 -9.50 10.38 21.11
C GLU A 357 -9.90 9.14 20.30
N GLU A 358 -10.98 9.20 19.50
CA GLU A 358 -11.38 8.10 18.63
C GLU A 358 -10.40 7.92 17.47
N ARG A 359 -9.90 9.01 16.86
CA ARG A 359 -8.91 8.94 15.78
C ARG A 359 -7.58 8.35 16.23
N TYR A 360 -7.19 8.60 17.50
CA TYR A 360 -5.92 8.09 18.03
C TYR A 360 -6.00 6.65 18.54
N ASN A 361 -7.13 6.26 19.12
CA ASN A 361 -7.26 4.98 19.81
C ASN A 361 -7.99 3.90 19.02
N THR A 362 -8.52 4.23 17.83
CA THR A 362 -9.27 3.29 17.01
C THR A 362 -8.77 3.29 15.57
N VAL A 363 -9.20 2.30 14.79
CA VAL A 363 -9.00 2.27 13.35
C VAL A 363 -10.24 2.75 12.58
N GLY A 364 -11.11 3.50 13.28
CA GLY A 364 -12.31 4.09 12.72
C GLY A 364 -13.48 3.14 12.61
N ARG A 365 -14.36 3.43 11.64
CA ARG A 365 -15.61 2.71 11.36
C ARG A 365 -15.59 2.16 9.93
N ASP A 366 -16.56 1.31 9.60
CA ASP A 366 -16.73 0.72 8.27
C ASP A 366 -16.66 1.79 7.17
N PHE A 367 -16.08 1.43 6.02
CA PHE A 367 -16.32 2.18 4.80
C PHE A 367 -17.79 2.05 4.39
N GLU A 368 -18.35 3.07 3.77
CA GLU A 368 -19.68 2.98 3.18
C GLU A 368 -19.72 1.86 2.12
N PHE A 369 -20.86 1.23 1.95
CA PHE A 369 -21.08 0.10 1.02
C PHE A 369 -20.26 -1.15 1.34
N THR A 370 -19.78 -1.27 2.58
CA THR A 370 -19.15 -2.48 3.12
C THR A 370 -19.85 -2.89 4.42
N GLU A 371 -19.64 -4.12 4.82
CA GLU A 371 -20.07 -4.66 6.09
C GLU A 371 -18.87 -5.28 6.79
N VAL A 372 -18.50 -4.73 7.95
CA VAL A 372 -17.43 -5.28 8.78
C VAL A 372 -18.06 -5.95 10.01
N ARG A 373 -17.70 -7.21 10.23
CA ARG A 373 -18.12 -8.01 11.40
C ARG A 373 -16.92 -8.42 12.22
N VAL A 374 -17.16 -8.58 13.52
CA VAL A 374 -16.25 -9.23 14.44
C VAL A 374 -16.82 -10.62 14.72
N ILE A 375 -16.14 -11.67 14.26
CA ILE A 375 -16.64 -13.05 14.29
C ILE A 375 -15.78 -13.88 15.24
N ASP A 376 -16.41 -14.67 16.08
CA ASP A 376 -15.72 -15.66 16.92
C ASP A 376 -15.11 -16.75 16.02
N PRO A 377 -13.77 -16.90 15.99
CA PRO A 377 -13.10 -17.83 15.09
C PRO A 377 -13.38 -19.31 15.41
N GLU A 378 -13.90 -19.63 16.61
CA GLU A 378 -14.22 -21.01 17.00
C GLU A 378 -15.65 -21.39 16.63
N THR A 379 -16.61 -20.47 16.84
CA THR A 379 -18.04 -20.74 16.62
C THR A 379 -18.55 -20.27 15.25
N GLY A 380 -17.86 -19.30 14.64
CA GLY A 380 -18.30 -18.63 13.42
C GLY A 380 -19.47 -17.65 13.62
N GLU A 381 -19.86 -17.37 14.87
CA GLU A 381 -20.92 -16.43 15.21
C GLU A 381 -20.39 -15.01 15.39
N GLU A 382 -21.24 -14.00 15.13
CA GLU A 382 -20.88 -12.62 15.36
C GLU A 382 -20.74 -12.31 16.86
N CYS A 383 -19.63 -11.72 17.26
CA CYS A 383 -19.36 -11.36 18.63
C CYS A 383 -20.23 -10.19 19.10
N PRO A 384 -20.68 -10.18 20.36
CA PRO A 384 -21.28 -9.01 20.97
C PRO A 384 -20.33 -7.81 20.97
N VAL A 385 -20.89 -6.59 21.05
CA VAL A 385 -20.12 -5.35 21.23
C VAL A 385 -19.15 -5.47 22.42
N GLY A 386 -17.91 -5.06 22.24
CA GLY A 386 -16.85 -5.14 23.25
C GLY A 386 -16.19 -6.52 23.39
N VAL A 387 -16.67 -7.54 22.65
CA VAL A 387 -16.07 -8.88 22.65
C VAL A 387 -15.14 -9.01 21.44
N GLN A 388 -13.94 -9.53 21.70
CA GLN A 388 -12.92 -9.77 20.67
C GLN A 388 -13.27 -10.93 19.76
N GLY A 389 -13.02 -10.78 18.47
CA GLY A 389 -13.12 -11.81 17.45
C GLY A 389 -12.33 -11.44 16.20
N GLU A 390 -12.42 -12.25 15.16
CA GLU A 390 -11.80 -11.99 13.87
C GLU A 390 -12.53 -10.88 13.12
N MET A 391 -11.78 -9.95 12.56
CA MET A 391 -12.30 -8.90 11.68
C MET A 391 -12.59 -9.47 10.29
N CYS A 392 -13.84 -9.46 9.87
CA CYS A 392 -14.28 -9.96 8.56
C CYS A 392 -14.97 -8.85 7.77
N ASN A 393 -14.71 -8.79 6.45
CA ASN A 393 -15.22 -7.75 5.57
C ASN A 393 -16.02 -8.33 4.40
N ARG A 394 -17.13 -7.69 4.06
CA ARG A 394 -17.89 -7.96 2.84
C ARG A 394 -18.25 -6.65 2.16
N GLY A 395 -17.93 -6.51 0.88
CA GLY A 395 -18.28 -5.30 0.14
C GLY A 395 -17.57 -5.18 -1.19
N TYR A 396 -17.76 -4.02 -1.82
CA TYR A 396 -17.14 -3.66 -3.10
C TYR A 396 -15.61 -3.74 -3.07
N ASN A 397 -15.01 -3.57 -1.90
CA ASN A 397 -13.57 -3.50 -1.67
C ASN A 397 -12.89 -4.86 -1.59
N ASN A 398 -13.61 -5.97 -1.45
CA ASN A 398 -13.02 -7.31 -1.47
C ASN A 398 -12.38 -7.61 -2.82
N MET A 399 -11.20 -8.18 -2.81
CA MET A 399 -10.48 -8.63 -4.00
C MET A 399 -11.32 -9.61 -4.84
N LYS A 400 -11.02 -9.70 -6.12
CA LYS A 400 -11.61 -10.73 -7.00
C LYS A 400 -11.14 -12.15 -6.63
N GLY A 401 -10.01 -12.27 -5.95
CA GLY A 401 -9.41 -13.51 -5.50
C GLY A 401 -7.88 -13.49 -5.67
N TYR A 402 -7.25 -14.59 -5.31
CA TYR A 402 -5.82 -14.81 -5.57
C TYR A 402 -5.60 -15.37 -6.97
N TYR A 403 -4.70 -14.78 -7.74
CA TYR A 403 -4.39 -15.20 -9.11
C TYR A 403 -3.91 -16.66 -9.14
N ASN A 404 -4.50 -17.46 -10.02
CA ASN A 404 -4.23 -18.90 -10.18
C ASN A 404 -4.31 -19.72 -8.88
N ASN A 405 -5.00 -19.22 -7.84
CA ASN A 405 -5.10 -19.92 -6.56
C ASN A 405 -6.54 -19.88 -5.97
N PRO A 406 -7.50 -20.55 -6.60
CA PRO A 406 -8.88 -20.58 -6.12
C PRO A 406 -9.04 -21.27 -4.76
N ALA A 407 -8.17 -22.21 -4.43
CA ALA A 407 -8.19 -22.88 -3.12
C ALA A 407 -7.87 -21.87 -1.99
N ALA A 408 -6.78 -21.12 -2.12
CA ALA A 408 -6.44 -20.08 -1.15
C ALA A 408 -7.49 -18.96 -1.11
N THR A 409 -8.16 -18.66 -2.21
CA THR A 409 -9.27 -17.70 -2.23
C THR A 409 -10.44 -18.21 -1.39
N ALA A 410 -10.83 -19.47 -1.54
CA ALA A 410 -11.90 -20.10 -0.77
C ALA A 410 -11.56 -20.28 0.74
N GLU A 411 -10.28 -20.27 1.10
CA GLU A 411 -9.85 -20.28 2.51
C GLU A 411 -10.09 -18.95 3.22
N VAL A 412 -10.06 -17.81 2.46
CA VAL A 412 -10.16 -16.47 3.05
C VAL A 412 -11.47 -15.76 2.73
N ILE A 413 -12.19 -16.15 1.68
CA ILE A 413 -13.53 -15.63 1.37
C ILE A 413 -14.53 -16.76 1.57
N ASP A 414 -15.40 -16.62 2.56
CA ASP A 414 -16.39 -17.62 2.90
C ASP A 414 -17.57 -17.66 1.89
N LYS A 415 -18.49 -18.60 2.10
CA LYS A 415 -19.69 -18.81 1.25
C LYS A 415 -20.67 -17.62 1.26
N ASP A 416 -20.64 -16.78 2.30
CA ASP A 416 -21.48 -15.61 2.47
C ASP A 416 -20.81 -14.33 1.95
N GLY A 417 -19.57 -14.45 1.40
CA GLY A 417 -18.79 -13.40 0.79
C GLY A 417 -17.97 -12.56 1.79
N PHE A 418 -17.86 -13.00 3.05
CA PHE A 418 -16.99 -12.34 4.01
C PHE A 418 -15.54 -12.77 3.80
N LEU A 419 -14.65 -11.79 3.70
CA LEU A 419 -13.23 -11.97 3.68
C LEU A 419 -12.72 -11.98 5.13
N HIS A 420 -12.11 -13.08 5.53
CA HIS A 420 -11.48 -13.30 6.82
C HIS A 420 -10.08 -12.69 6.84
N SER A 421 -9.86 -11.68 7.70
CA SER A 421 -8.60 -10.94 7.71
C SER A 421 -7.45 -11.69 8.41
N GLY A 422 -7.77 -12.61 9.31
CA GLY A 422 -6.81 -13.21 10.24
C GLY A 422 -6.38 -12.26 11.37
N ASP A 423 -6.90 -11.04 11.41
CA ASP A 423 -6.64 -10.06 12.45
C ASP A 423 -7.79 -10.04 13.48
N LEU A 424 -7.43 -9.91 14.74
CA LEU A 424 -8.38 -9.81 15.84
C LEU A 424 -8.69 -8.36 16.17
N GLY A 425 -9.96 -8.09 16.46
CA GLY A 425 -10.41 -6.76 16.84
C GLY A 425 -11.65 -6.79 17.72
N VAL A 426 -12.02 -5.61 18.19
CA VAL A 426 -13.26 -5.37 18.94
C VAL A 426 -14.00 -4.20 18.33
N LYS A 427 -15.33 -4.27 18.34
CA LYS A 427 -16.21 -3.16 17.97
C LYS A 427 -16.83 -2.57 19.23
N ASP A 428 -16.79 -1.25 19.37
CA ASP A 428 -17.41 -0.57 20.52
C ASP A 428 -18.88 -0.18 20.25
N GLU A 429 -19.53 0.40 21.25
CA GLU A 429 -20.95 0.83 21.20
C GLU A 429 -21.20 1.93 20.16
N ASN A 430 -20.18 2.70 19.79
CA ASN A 430 -20.25 3.79 18.82
C ASN A 430 -19.90 3.33 17.39
N GLY A 431 -19.57 2.04 17.21
CA GLY A 431 -19.22 1.43 15.94
C GLY A 431 -17.76 1.61 15.53
N PHE A 432 -16.89 2.05 16.44
CA PHE A 432 -15.44 2.11 16.19
C PHE A 432 -14.77 0.76 16.45
N TYR A 433 -13.73 0.48 15.68
CA TYR A 433 -12.97 -0.76 15.78
C TYR A 433 -11.58 -0.50 16.37
N ARG A 434 -11.09 -1.46 17.14
CA ARG A 434 -9.69 -1.54 17.59
C ARG A 434 -9.13 -2.88 17.21
N ILE A 435 -7.96 -2.88 16.62
CA ILE A 435 -7.23 -4.12 16.34
C ILE A 435 -6.50 -4.55 17.61
N THR A 436 -6.70 -5.77 18.03
CA THR A 436 -6.15 -6.32 19.28
C THR A 436 -5.05 -7.35 19.06
N GLY A 437 -4.84 -7.80 17.82
CA GLY A 437 -3.78 -8.73 17.48
C GLY A 437 -4.01 -9.47 16.16
N ARG A 438 -3.23 -10.54 15.97
CA ARG A 438 -3.42 -11.48 14.86
C ARG A 438 -3.65 -12.87 15.39
N ILE A 439 -4.52 -13.63 14.75
CA ILE A 439 -4.80 -15.02 15.12
C ILE A 439 -3.52 -15.86 15.10
N LYS A 440 -2.65 -15.64 14.11
CA LYS A 440 -1.40 -16.41 13.92
C LYS A 440 -0.26 -16.02 14.85
N ASP A 441 -0.28 -14.78 15.36
CA ASP A 441 0.74 -14.27 16.28
C ASP A 441 0.36 -14.53 17.74
N MET A 442 -0.84 -15.06 17.98
CA MET A 442 -1.32 -15.42 19.31
C MET A 442 -0.42 -16.50 19.93
N ILE A 443 0.07 -16.22 21.12
CA ILE A 443 0.92 -17.13 21.88
C ILE A 443 0.01 -18.05 22.70
N ILE A 444 0.12 -19.37 22.50
CA ILE A 444 -0.64 -20.36 23.28
C ILE A 444 0.22 -20.86 24.43
N ARG A 445 0.11 -20.18 25.57
CA ARG A 445 0.90 -20.49 26.77
C ARG A 445 0.15 -21.38 27.73
N GLY A 446 0.38 -22.71 27.65
CA GLY A 446 -0.23 -23.67 28.55
C GLY A 446 -1.76 -23.70 28.47
N GLY A 447 -2.33 -23.43 27.30
CA GLY A 447 -3.77 -23.37 27.06
C GLY A 447 -4.40 -21.99 27.23
N GLU A 448 -3.61 -20.99 27.66
CA GLU A 448 -4.04 -19.59 27.74
C GLU A 448 -3.61 -18.83 26.50
N ASN A 449 -4.54 -18.11 25.88
CA ASN A 449 -4.28 -17.25 24.72
C ASN A 449 -3.67 -15.92 25.19
N VAL A 450 -2.47 -15.63 24.70
CA VAL A 450 -1.76 -14.38 24.97
C VAL A 450 -1.58 -13.62 23.66
N TYR A 451 -2.05 -12.39 23.63
CA TYR A 451 -1.96 -11.54 22.45
C TYR A 451 -0.75 -10.61 22.57
N PRO A 452 0.26 -10.74 21.69
CA PRO A 452 1.49 -9.95 21.71
C PRO A 452 1.24 -8.46 21.83
N ARG A 453 0.30 -7.94 21.05
CA ARG A 453 -0.03 -6.51 20.97
C ARG A 453 -0.45 -5.90 22.31
N GLU A 454 -1.21 -6.62 23.11
CA GLU A 454 -1.63 -6.14 24.44
C GLU A 454 -0.43 -5.88 25.36
N ILE A 455 0.60 -6.72 25.24
CA ILE A 455 1.83 -6.59 26.03
C ILE A 455 2.72 -5.50 25.44
N GLU A 456 2.82 -5.41 24.11
CA GLU A 456 3.55 -4.36 23.40
C GLU A 456 3.01 -2.97 23.77
N GLU A 457 1.71 -2.77 23.65
CA GLU A 457 1.04 -1.51 24.02
C GLU A 457 1.32 -1.13 25.49
N TYR A 458 1.28 -2.10 26.38
CA TYR A 458 1.58 -1.87 27.78
C TYR A 458 3.06 -1.47 28.01
N LEU A 459 3.99 -2.18 27.37
CA LEU A 459 5.43 -1.92 27.50
C LEU A 459 5.89 -0.62 26.84
N TYR A 460 5.17 -0.07 25.85
CA TYR A 460 5.45 1.26 25.31
C TYR A 460 5.31 2.39 26.35
N HIS A 461 4.58 2.17 27.44
CA HIS A 461 4.48 3.13 28.55
C HIS A 461 5.66 3.06 29.53
N LEU A 462 6.57 2.10 29.38
CA LEU A 462 7.77 2.00 30.20
C LEU A 462 8.81 3.02 29.75
N GLU A 463 9.16 3.96 30.63
CA GLU A 463 10.13 5.01 30.34
C GLU A 463 11.46 4.43 29.84
N GLY A 464 11.94 4.93 28.72
CA GLY A 464 13.17 4.45 28.07
C GLY A 464 12.95 3.42 26.96
N VAL A 465 11.75 2.86 26.77
CA VAL A 465 11.41 1.99 25.65
C VAL A 465 11.18 2.85 24.40
N LYS A 466 11.92 2.57 23.33
CA LYS A 466 11.78 3.19 22.03
C LYS A 466 10.87 2.35 21.11
N ASP A 467 11.05 1.03 21.16
CA ASP A 467 10.25 0.07 20.37
C ASP A 467 10.21 -1.28 21.10
N VAL A 468 9.14 -2.05 20.90
CA VAL A 468 8.98 -3.36 21.49
C VAL A 468 8.19 -4.28 20.58
N GLN A 469 8.67 -5.52 20.45
CA GLN A 469 7.99 -6.61 19.77
C GLN A 469 7.87 -7.78 20.73
N VAL A 470 6.69 -8.41 20.76
CA VAL A 470 6.44 -9.61 21.57
C VAL A 470 6.19 -10.79 20.67
N ALA A 471 6.82 -11.92 20.96
CA ALA A 471 6.68 -13.13 20.17
C ALA A 471 6.70 -14.39 21.05
N ALA A 472 6.18 -15.48 20.46
CA ALA A 472 6.26 -16.82 21.05
C ALA A 472 7.70 -17.31 21.12
N VAL A 473 8.11 -17.83 22.26
CA VAL A 473 9.37 -18.54 22.46
C VAL A 473 9.05 -19.99 22.82
N PRO A 474 9.59 -21.00 22.13
CA PRO A 474 9.31 -22.40 22.43
C PRO A 474 9.59 -22.76 23.90
N SER A 475 8.68 -23.50 24.54
CA SER A 475 8.76 -23.89 25.93
C SER A 475 8.43 -25.38 26.12
N LYS A 476 9.34 -26.13 26.75
CA LYS A 476 9.08 -27.56 27.08
C LYS A 476 7.92 -27.76 28.06
N LYS A 477 7.63 -26.75 28.88
CA LYS A 477 6.60 -26.83 29.95
C LYS A 477 5.22 -26.41 29.48
N TYR A 478 5.14 -25.31 28.69
CA TYR A 478 3.90 -24.67 28.32
C TYR A 478 3.60 -24.66 26.81
N GLY A 479 4.44 -25.35 26.02
CA GLY A 479 4.40 -25.26 24.57
C GLY A 479 5.09 -23.98 24.09
N GLU A 480 4.55 -22.83 24.51
CA GLU A 480 5.09 -21.51 24.23
C GLU A 480 5.21 -20.65 25.49
N GLU A 481 6.09 -19.68 25.45
CA GLU A 481 6.31 -18.64 26.46
C GLU A 481 6.40 -17.28 25.80
N VAL A 482 6.13 -16.23 26.57
CA VAL A 482 6.20 -14.83 26.10
C VAL A 482 7.64 -14.35 26.09
N GLY A 483 8.13 -13.90 24.93
CA GLY A 483 9.40 -13.20 24.76
C GLY A 483 9.15 -11.76 24.33
N ALA A 484 9.82 -10.78 24.99
CA ALA A 484 9.80 -9.39 24.59
C ALA A 484 11.17 -8.96 24.04
N PHE A 485 11.17 -8.37 22.84
CA PHE A 485 12.34 -7.81 22.17
C PHE A 485 12.22 -6.29 22.20
N ILE A 486 13.10 -5.63 22.94
CA ILE A 486 12.97 -4.22 23.31
C ILE A 486 14.12 -3.41 22.75
N ILE A 487 13.81 -2.32 22.07
CA ILE A 487 14.78 -1.30 21.66
C ILE A 487 14.64 -0.13 22.64
N LEU A 488 15.76 0.26 23.23
CA LEU A 488 15.80 1.41 24.17
C LEU A 488 16.21 2.68 23.43
N HIS A 489 15.82 3.84 24.00
CA HIS A 489 16.36 5.12 23.57
C HIS A 489 17.87 5.19 23.80
N GLU A 490 18.57 6.00 23.00
CA GLU A 490 20.03 6.16 23.12
C GLU A 490 20.43 6.64 24.51
N GLY A 491 21.43 5.98 25.10
CA GLY A 491 21.91 6.27 26.44
C GLY A 491 21.10 5.64 27.59
N VAL A 492 19.98 4.97 27.30
CA VAL A 492 19.19 4.24 28.30
C VAL A 492 19.74 2.82 28.45
N THR A 493 19.84 2.36 29.68
CA THR A 493 20.12 0.95 30.04
C THR A 493 19.00 0.42 30.90
N MET A 494 18.56 -0.80 30.64
CA MET A 494 17.46 -1.43 31.37
C MET A 494 17.79 -2.92 31.61
N THR A 495 17.23 -3.49 32.68
CA THR A 495 17.37 -4.89 32.99
C THR A 495 16.03 -5.62 32.88
N ASP A 496 16.07 -6.93 32.72
CA ASP A 496 14.89 -7.81 32.71
C ASP A 496 13.97 -7.56 33.91
N ASP A 497 14.55 -7.35 35.10
CA ASP A 497 13.79 -7.17 36.32
C ASP A 497 12.97 -5.88 36.28
N VAL A 498 13.48 -4.80 35.71
CA VAL A 498 12.74 -3.53 35.55
C VAL A 498 11.49 -3.77 34.69
N VAL A 499 11.62 -4.45 33.56
CA VAL A 499 10.50 -4.77 32.66
C VAL A 499 9.48 -5.67 33.36
N LYS A 500 9.95 -6.73 34.03
CA LYS A 500 9.09 -7.67 34.76
C LYS A 500 8.37 -7.00 35.93
N ASP A 501 9.07 -6.15 36.67
CA ASP A 501 8.48 -5.40 37.79
C ASP A 501 7.43 -4.39 37.32
N PHE A 502 7.66 -3.74 36.19
CA PHE A 502 6.67 -2.88 35.55
C PHE A 502 5.37 -3.62 35.22
N CYS A 503 5.48 -4.89 34.80
CA CYS A 503 4.33 -5.74 34.48
C CYS A 503 3.65 -6.35 35.72
N ARG A 504 4.38 -6.60 36.81
CA ARG A 504 3.85 -7.33 37.99
C ARG A 504 2.69 -6.60 38.64
N GLY A 505 1.58 -7.34 38.81
CA GLY A 505 0.36 -6.80 39.43
C GLY A 505 -0.41 -5.80 38.56
N LYS A 506 0.04 -5.57 37.33
CA LYS A 506 -0.59 -4.67 36.36
C LYS A 506 -1.20 -5.40 35.19
N ILE A 507 -0.53 -6.44 34.72
CA ILE A 507 -1.07 -7.36 33.70
C ILE A 507 -1.13 -8.79 34.27
N ALA A 508 -1.92 -9.66 33.64
CA ALA A 508 -2.11 -11.04 34.08
C ALA A 508 -0.76 -11.78 34.10
N ARG A 509 -0.55 -12.65 35.08
CA ARG A 509 0.74 -13.33 35.32
C ARG A 509 1.24 -14.12 34.11
N HIS A 510 0.34 -14.73 33.34
CA HIS A 510 0.69 -15.50 32.13
C HIS A 510 1.13 -14.61 30.95
N LYS A 511 0.82 -13.32 30.98
CA LYS A 511 1.20 -12.32 29.97
C LYS A 511 2.56 -11.66 30.25
N ILE A 512 3.11 -11.78 31.47
CA ILE A 512 4.41 -11.19 31.81
C ILE A 512 5.50 -11.87 31.00
N PRO A 513 6.29 -11.13 30.20
CA PRO A 513 7.38 -11.69 29.42
C PRO A 513 8.36 -12.46 30.30
N LYS A 514 8.61 -13.71 29.95
CA LYS A 514 9.60 -14.55 30.63
C LYS A 514 11.00 -14.26 30.09
N TYR A 515 11.11 -14.09 28.80
CA TYR A 515 12.36 -13.77 28.12
C TYR A 515 12.32 -12.32 27.64
N ILE A 516 13.40 -11.60 27.92
CA ILE A 516 13.55 -10.19 27.54
C ILE A 516 14.89 -10.05 26.84
N PHE A 517 14.87 -9.44 25.66
CA PHE A 517 16.03 -9.21 24.81
C PHE A 517 16.11 -7.71 24.49
N PHE A 518 17.28 -7.12 24.70
CA PHE A 518 17.56 -5.74 24.38
C PHE A 518 18.47 -5.64 23.18
#